data_7536c2a32ef9d9bc44ecd2e79f74bc64
#
_entry.id   7536c2a32ef9d9bc44ecd2e79f74bc64
#
_cell.length_a   1.000
_cell.length_b   1.000
_cell.length_c   1.000
_cell.angle_alpha   90.00
_cell.angle_beta   90.00
_cell.angle_gamma   90.00
#
_symmetry.space_group_name_H-M   'P 1'
#
loop_
_entity.id
_entity.type
_entity.pdbx_description
1 polymer ?
#
loop_
_entity_poly.entity_id
_entity_poly.type
_entity_poly.pdbx_seq_one_letter_code
_entity_poly.pdbx_strand_id
1 'polypeptide(L)'
;LVAEALDAGRDVRMVLVPESSLDDLEVGPRLEALLARAEATGADVGSVPDSVFEGLTSTTSPQPALAEVGFVDVDPDVLLAGVDGGHPLLVLMGLADPGNVGTLLRSAEAFGAAGILLVGGVDPYNPKVVRAAAGSAFRIPFAMVADDEAVDVLRRLAAADIAAWATVPAGGTPMAEMATSAGLSALVLGNEPHGLTEDVLAACAGLVTVETTGNIDSLNVAVAGSVALYESCR
;
A
#
# COMPACT_ATOMS: atom_id res chain seq x y z
N LEU A 1 -6.06 1.77 -13.84
CA LEU A 1 -5.33 0.71 -13.08
C LEU A 1 -4.66 -0.29 -14.01
N VAL A 2 -5.33 -0.80 -15.08
CA VAL A 2 -4.71 -1.75 -16.01
C VAL A 2 -3.45 -1.15 -16.65
N ALA A 3 -3.52 0.09 -17.13
CA ALA A 3 -2.35 0.79 -17.66
C ALA A 3 -1.21 0.91 -16.63
N GLU A 4 -1.53 1.19 -15.35
CA GLU A 4 -0.55 1.27 -14.27
C GLU A 4 0.16 -0.07 -14.03
N ALA A 5 -0.56 -1.19 -14.12
CA ALA A 5 0.03 -2.52 -13.98
C ALA A 5 1.00 -2.82 -15.14
N LEU A 6 0.61 -2.48 -16.37
CA LEU A 6 1.46 -2.60 -17.56
C LEU A 6 2.71 -1.70 -17.46
N ASP A 7 2.53 -0.42 -17.06
CA ASP A 7 3.63 0.54 -16.90
C ASP A 7 4.62 0.11 -15.82
N ALA A 8 4.14 -0.57 -14.76
CA ALA A 8 4.96 -1.14 -13.72
C ALA A 8 5.61 -2.49 -14.11
N GLY A 9 5.40 -2.98 -15.34
CA GLY A 9 5.97 -4.24 -15.82
C GLY A 9 5.45 -5.47 -15.06
N ARG A 10 4.20 -5.43 -14.56
CA ARG A 10 3.63 -6.56 -13.81
C ARG A 10 3.16 -7.66 -14.75
N ASP A 11 3.04 -8.88 -14.22
CA ASP A 11 2.53 -10.05 -14.90
C ASP A 11 1.02 -9.90 -15.18
N VAL A 12 0.69 -9.14 -16.23
CA VAL A 12 -0.68 -8.99 -16.71
C VAL A 12 -0.99 -10.19 -17.60
N ARG A 13 -1.92 -11.03 -17.17
CA ARG A 13 -2.25 -12.30 -17.83
C ARG A 13 -3.39 -12.18 -18.81
N MET A 14 -4.40 -11.36 -18.47
CA MET A 14 -5.58 -11.15 -19.28
C MET A 14 -6.07 -9.71 -19.17
N VAL A 15 -6.58 -9.16 -20.25
CA VAL A 15 -7.30 -7.88 -20.27
C VAL A 15 -8.60 -8.05 -21.05
N LEU A 16 -9.72 -7.70 -20.38
CA LEU A 16 -11.06 -7.74 -20.96
C LEU A 16 -11.67 -6.34 -20.99
N VAL A 17 -12.39 -6.05 -22.08
CA VAL A 17 -13.15 -4.81 -22.26
C VAL A 17 -14.60 -5.12 -22.65
N PRO A 18 -15.59 -4.26 -22.32
CA PRO A 18 -16.96 -4.44 -22.82
C PRO A 18 -17.04 -4.11 -24.32
N GLU A 19 -17.82 -4.90 -25.05
CA GLU A 19 -17.96 -4.74 -26.52
C GLU A 19 -18.45 -3.33 -26.91
N SER A 20 -19.43 -2.79 -26.20
CA SER A 20 -19.98 -1.47 -26.50
C SER A 20 -18.96 -0.33 -26.36
N SER A 21 -17.95 -0.50 -25.52
CA SER A 21 -16.93 0.54 -25.30
C SER A 21 -15.91 0.64 -26.45
N LEU A 22 -15.78 -0.38 -27.27
CA LEU A 22 -14.92 -0.33 -28.46
C LEU A 22 -15.52 0.52 -29.57
N ASP A 23 -16.86 0.58 -29.66
CA ASP A 23 -17.59 1.39 -30.63
C ASP A 23 -17.70 2.89 -30.22
N ASP A 24 -17.32 3.21 -28.96
CA ASP A 24 -17.33 4.59 -28.48
C ASP A 24 -16.18 5.40 -29.11
N LEU A 25 -16.52 6.56 -29.67
CA LEU A 25 -15.57 7.40 -30.42
C LEU A 25 -14.44 8.02 -29.56
N GLU A 26 -14.66 8.18 -28.26
CA GLU A 26 -13.67 8.76 -27.34
C GLU A 26 -12.89 7.68 -26.59
N VAL A 27 -13.56 6.63 -26.18
CA VAL A 27 -13.03 5.56 -25.32
C VAL A 27 -12.40 4.45 -26.15
N GLY A 28 -13.00 4.04 -27.24
CA GLY A 28 -12.57 2.93 -28.10
C GLY A 28 -11.10 3.01 -28.51
N PRO A 29 -10.61 4.11 -29.10
CA PRO A 29 -9.20 4.21 -29.48
C PRO A 29 -8.22 4.05 -28.31
N ARG A 30 -8.60 4.46 -27.10
CA ARG A 30 -7.78 4.29 -25.89
C ARG A 30 -7.76 2.84 -25.44
N LEU A 31 -8.89 2.15 -25.55
CA LEU A 31 -8.99 0.72 -25.24
C LEU A 31 -8.22 -0.13 -26.23
N GLU A 32 -8.31 0.16 -27.53
CA GLU A 32 -7.53 -0.53 -28.55
C GLU A 32 -6.01 -0.39 -28.29
N ALA A 33 -5.56 0.82 -27.96
CA ALA A 33 -4.17 1.06 -27.60
C ALA A 33 -3.75 0.31 -26.32
N LEU A 34 -4.65 0.22 -25.30
CA LEU A 34 -4.42 -0.55 -24.08
C LEU A 34 -4.32 -2.04 -24.37
N LEU A 35 -5.23 -2.59 -25.18
CA LEU A 35 -5.23 -3.99 -25.57
C LEU A 35 -3.96 -4.35 -26.35
N ALA A 36 -3.57 -3.52 -27.33
CA ALA A 36 -2.34 -3.73 -28.11
C ALA A 36 -1.09 -3.72 -27.21
N ARG A 37 -1.05 -2.87 -26.19
CA ARG A 37 0.05 -2.86 -25.20
C ARG A 37 0.05 -4.13 -24.35
N ALA A 38 -1.11 -4.58 -23.90
CA ALA A 38 -1.24 -5.81 -23.12
C ALA A 38 -0.83 -7.04 -23.95
N GLU A 39 -1.30 -7.15 -25.19
CA GLU A 39 -0.92 -8.22 -26.11
C GLU A 39 0.58 -8.26 -26.35
N ALA A 40 1.22 -7.09 -26.50
CA ALA A 40 2.68 -6.99 -26.66
C ALA A 40 3.47 -7.51 -25.46
N THR A 41 2.89 -7.59 -24.26
CA THR A 41 3.48 -8.23 -23.09
C THR A 41 3.16 -9.73 -22.97
N GLY A 42 2.37 -10.28 -23.88
CA GLY A 42 1.96 -11.68 -23.88
C GLY A 42 0.66 -11.96 -23.13
N ALA A 43 -0.07 -10.92 -22.73
CA ALA A 43 -1.38 -11.07 -22.10
C ALA A 43 -2.45 -11.53 -23.12
N ASP A 44 -3.39 -12.36 -22.66
CA ASP A 44 -4.60 -12.64 -23.42
C ASP A 44 -5.50 -11.40 -23.43
N VAL A 45 -5.96 -10.98 -24.60
CA VAL A 45 -6.82 -9.81 -24.74
C VAL A 45 -8.13 -10.14 -25.42
N GLY A 46 -9.21 -9.48 -25.01
CA GLY A 46 -10.51 -9.74 -25.63
C GLY A 46 -11.59 -8.75 -25.22
N SER A 47 -12.69 -8.80 -25.96
CA SER A 47 -13.94 -8.14 -25.58
C SER A 47 -14.97 -9.16 -25.13
N VAL A 48 -15.87 -8.72 -24.26
CA VAL A 48 -16.99 -9.53 -23.76
C VAL A 48 -18.27 -8.72 -23.83
N PRO A 49 -19.46 -9.39 -23.96
CA PRO A 49 -20.73 -8.72 -23.86
C PRO A 49 -20.84 -7.88 -22.56
N ASP A 50 -21.46 -6.71 -22.64
CA ASP A 50 -21.56 -5.77 -21.51
C ASP A 50 -22.12 -6.41 -20.24
N SER A 51 -23.13 -7.27 -20.38
CA SER A 51 -23.73 -7.98 -19.24
C SER A 51 -22.75 -8.96 -18.55
N VAL A 52 -21.82 -9.54 -19.30
CA VAL A 52 -20.75 -10.39 -18.77
C VAL A 52 -19.73 -9.52 -18.04
N PHE A 53 -19.32 -8.40 -18.67
CA PHE A 53 -18.37 -7.47 -18.07
C PHE A 53 -18.89 -6.90 -16.75
N GLU A 54 -20.15 -6.48 -16.69
CA GLU A 54 -20.79 -6.02 -15.46
C GLU A 54 -20.80 -7.09 -14.36
N GLY A 55 -21.01 -8.36 -14.72
CA GLY A 55 -20.98 -9.48 -13.78
C GLY A 55 -19.58 -9.78 -13.20
N LEU A 56 -18.52 -9.40 -13.91
CA LEU A 56 -17.13 -9.56 -13.47
C LEU A 56 -16.65 -8.39 -12.58
N THR A 57 -17.39 -7.28 -12.55
CA THR A 57 -16.98 -6.08 -11.80
C THR A 57 -17.73 -5.96 -10.48
N SER A 58 -17.08 -5.39 -9.47
CA SER A 58 -17.66 -5.17 -8.13
C SER A 58 -18.11 -3.72 -7.88
N THR A 59 -18.18 -2.89 -8.93
CA THR A 59 -18.51 -1.46 -8.83
C THR A 59 -19.73 -1.11 -9.67
N THR A 60 -20.51 -0.12 -9.23
CA THR A 60 -21.70 0.37 -9.95
C THR A 60 -21.36 1.17 -11.22
N SER A 61 -20.14 1.65 -11.34
CA SER A 61 -19.64 2.39 -12.53
C SER A 61 -18.21 1.92 -12.80
N PRO A 62 -18.02 0.73 -13.40
CA PRO A 62 -16.70 0.20 -13.68
C PRO A 62 -16.02 1.03 -14.78
N GLN A 63 -14.70 1.13 -14.68
CA GLN A 63 -13.89 1.55 -15.83
C GLN A 63 -13.97 0.46 -16.92
N PRO A 64 -13.94 0.82 -18.20
CA PRO A 64 -14.20 -0.11 -19.30
C PRO A 64 -12.98 -1.02 -19.61
N ALA A 65 -12.25 -1.43 -18.60
CA ALA A 65 -11.19 -2.42 -18.71
C ALA A 65 -11.01 -3.17 -17.38
N LEU A 66 -10.91 -4.49 -17.46
CA LEU A 66 -10.61 -5.40 -16.36
C LEU A 66 -9.36 -6.19 -16.71
N ALA A 67 -8.49 -6.44 -15.75
CA ALA A 67 -7.31 -7.28 -15.95
C ALA A 67 -7.16 -8.32 -14.85
N GLU A 68 -6.63 -9.48 -15.22
CA GLU A 68 -6.02 -10.41 -14.30
C GLU A 68 -4.52 -10.11 -14.24
N VAL A 69 -4.02 -9.88 -13.00
CA VAL A 69 -2.61 -9.55 -12.74
C VAL A 69 -2.09 -10.54 -11.70
N GLY A 70 -0.89 -11.05 -11.89
CA GLY A 70 -0.21 -11.89 -10.92
C GLY A 70 -0.01 -11.17 -9.58
N PHE A 71 0.17 -11.91 -8.49
CA PHE A 71 0.50 -11.35 -7.19
C PHE A 71 1.81 -10.55 -7.26
N VAL A 72 1.88 -9.46 -6.54
CA VAL A 72 2.97 -8.48 -6.62
C VAL A 72 3.73 -8.30 -5.30
N ASP A 73 3.27 -8.96 -4.23
CA ASP A 73 3.97 -8.98 -2.95
C ASP A 73 5.32 -9.71 -3.05
N VAL A 74 6.22 -9.30 -2.20
CA VAL A 74 7.54 -9.91 -2.09
C VAL A 74 7.67 -10.70 -0.77
N ASP A 75 8.66 -11.57 -0.69
CA ASP A 75 8.99 -12.22 0.58
C ASP A 75 9.39 -11.18 1.63
N PRO A 76 8.94 -11.29 2.90
CA PRO A 76 9.30 -10.36 3.96
C PRO A 76 10.82 -10.17 4.14
N ASP A 77 11.63 -11.21 3.99
CA ASP A 77 13.10 -11.09 4.11
C ASP A 77 13.68 -10.30 2.93
N VAL A 78 13.11 -10.44 1.73
CA VAL A 78 13.50 -9.63 0.56
C VAL A 78 13.15 -8.16 0.78
N LEU A 79 11.95 -7.88 1.35
CA LEU A 79 11.54 -6.52 1.68
C LEU A 79 12.51 -5.88 2.69
N LEU A 80 12.83 -6.59 3.79
CA LEU A 80 13.72 -6.09 4.84
C LEU A 80 15.14 -5.84 4.31
N ALA A 81 15.65 -6.72 3.46
CA ALA A 81 16.97 -6.55 2.83
C ALA A 81 17.04 -5.33 1.90
N GLY A 82 15.90 -4.82 1.43
CA GLY A 82 15.79 -3.61 0.61
C GLY A 82 15.80 -2.30 1.40
N VAL A 83 15.76 -2.33 2.73
CA VAL A 83 15.79 -1.13 3.57
C VAL A 83 17.23 -0.62 3.68
N ASP A 84 17.52 0.54 3.11
CA ASP A 84 18.88 1.09 2.94
C ASP A 84 19.23 2.27 3.87
N GLY A 85 18.32 2.63 4.79
CA GLY A 85 18.47 3.74 5.73
C GLY A 85 18.24 5.13 5.15
N GLY A 86 18.02 5.24 3.84
CA GLY A 86 17.64 6.50 3.22
C GLY A 86 16.14 6.80 3.38
N HIS A 87 15.34 5.75 3.54
CA HIS A 87 13.88 5.84 3.58
C HIS A 87 13.29 4.84 4.57
N PRO A 88 12.27 5.23 5.36
CA PRO A 88 11.68 4.34 6.35
C PRO A 88 10.87 3.22 5.70
N LEU A 89 10.83 2.05 6.36
CA LEU A 89 9.83 1.03 6.11
C LEU A 89 8.52 1.43 6.81
N LEU A 90 7.38 1.24 6.16
CA LEU A 90 6.08 1.42 6.79
C LEU A 90 5.54 0.05 7.24
N VAL A 91 5.18 -0.09 8.51
CA VAL A 91 4.60 -1.31 9.07
C VAL A 91 3.17 -1.03 9.50
N LEU A 92 2.21 -1.74 8.89
CA LEU A 92 0.78 -1.58 9.12
C LEU A 92 0.25 -2.77 9.92
N MET A 93 -0.12 -2.56 11.18
CA MET A 93 -0.57 -3.62 12.08
C MET A 93 -2.09 -3.61 12.25
N GLY A 94 -2.76 -4.61 11.70
CA GLY A 94 -4.18 -4.87 11.89
C GLY A 94 -5.10 -3.80 11.29
N LEU A 95 -4.67 -3.02 10.31
CA LEU A 95 -5.52 -2.02 9.67
C LEU A 95 -6.70 -2.67 8.96
N ALA A 96 -7.93 -2.27 9.29
CA ALA A 96 -9.14 -2.90 8.80
C ALA A 96 -9.82 -2.13 7.65
N ASP A 97 -9.58 -0.81 7.53
CA ASP A 97 -10.19 0.00 6.48
C ASP A 97 -9.38 -0.03 5.17
N PRO A 98 -9.98 -0.55 4.07
CA PRO A 98 -9.29 -0.63 2.77
C PRO A 98 -8.86 0.74 2.21
N GLY A 99 -9.61 1.80 2.53
CA GLY A 99 -9.31 3.17 2.10
C GLY A 99 -8.04 3.70 2.75
N ASN A 100 -7.85 3.41 4.04
CA ASN A 100 -6.65 3.79 4.79
C ASN A 100 -5.41 3.06 4.24
N VAL A 101 -5.50 1.73 4.04
CA VAL A 101 -4.38 0.95 3.47
C VAL A 101 -4.02 1.44 2.07
N GLY A 102 -5.01 1.65 1.18
CA GLY A 102 -4.75 2.18 -0.16
C GLY A 102 -4.16 3.58 -0.15
N THR A 103 -4.59 4.45 0.78
CA THR A 103 -4.01 5.79 0.94
C THR A 103 -2.56 5.71 1.41
N LEU A 104 -2.25 4.81 2.34
CA LEU A 104 -0.88 4.61 2.83
C LEU A 104 0.05 4.02 1.77
N LEU A 105 -0.43 3.12 0.91
CA LEU A 105 0.31 2.65 -0.27
C LEU A 105 0.71 3.82 -1.19
N ARG A 106 -0.23 4.75 -1.45
CA ARG A 106 0.04 5.96 -2.25
C ARG A 106 1.03 6.90 -1.57
N SER A 107 0.87 7.12 -0.26
CA SER A 107 1.75 8.00 0.50
C SER A 107 3.16 7.43 0.59
N ALA A 108 3.29 6.11 0.78
CA ALA A 108 4.57 5.42 0.80
C ALA A 108 5.32 5.57 -0.52
N GLU A 109 4.64 5.38 -1.65
CA GLU A 109 5.25 5.63 -2.97
C GLU A 109 5.61 7.11 -3.16
N ALA A 110 4.68 8.02 -2.85
CA ALA A 110 4.85 9.45 -3.07
C ALA A 110 6.00 10.06 -2.26
N PHE A 111 6.24 9.58 -1.07
CA PHE A 111 7.30 10.07 -0.17
C PHE A 111 8.55 9.19 -0.19
N GLY A 112 8.56 8.13 -0.99
CA GLY A 112 9.74 7.29 -1.19
C GLY A 112 10.04 6.34 -0.04
N ALA A 113 9.04 5.82 0.67
CA ALA A 113 9.27 4.76 1.65
C ALA A 113 9.99 3.56 1.01
N ALA A 114 10.83 2.87 1.76
CA ALA A 114 11.54 1.67 1.30
C ALA A 114 10.57 0.53 0.91
N GLY A 115 9.39 0.51 1.53
CA GLY A 115 8.32 -0.45 1.25
C GLY A 115 7.30 -0.48 2.37
N ILE A 116 6.38 -1.46 2.30
CA ILE A 116 5.31 -1.64 3.28
C ILE A 116 5.27 -3.09 3.76
N LEU A 117 5.24 -3.29 5.07
CA LEU A 117 4.97 -4.58 5.69
C LEU A 117 3.57 -4.56 6.32
N LEU A 118 2.67 -5.39 5.79
CA LEU A 118 1.33 -5.55 6.33
C LEU A 118 1.33 -6.74 7.30
N VAL A 119 0.90 -6.49 8.53
CA VAL A 119 0.80 -7.48 9.60
C VAL A 119 -0.67 -7.67 9.92
N GLY A 120 -1.28 -8.74 9.43
CA GLY A 120 -2.72 -8.95 9.51
C GLY A 120 -3.53 -7.84 8.82
N GLY A 121 -4.77 -7.66 9.26
CA GLY A 121 -5.65 -6.61 8.74
C GLY A 121 -6.30 -6.95 7.40
N VAL A 122 -6.65 -5.92 6.63
CA VAL A 122 -7.30 -6.08 5.33
C VAL A 122 -6.32 -6.60 4.29
N ASP A 123 -6.80 -7.52 3.46
CA ASP A 123 -6.05 -8.04 2.32
C ASP A 123 -5.70 -6.90 1.33
N PRO A 124 -4.40 -6.67 1.02
CA PRO A 124 -3.98 -5.66 0.05
C PRO A 124 -4.50 -5.91 -1.36
N TYR A 125 -4.87 -7.14 -1.69
CA TYR A 125 -5.52 -7.50 -2.96
C TYR A 125 -7.03 -7.27 -2.97
N ASN A 126 -7.62 -6.84 -1.85
CA ASN A 126 -9.01 -6.42 -1.84
C ASN A 126 -9.24 -5.34 -2.90
N PRO A 127 -10.25 -5.47 -3.79
CA PRO A 127 -10.50 -4.51 -4.87
C PRO A 127 -10.67 -3.05 -4.41
N LYS A 128 -11.09 -2.82 -3.16
CA LYS A 128 -11.18 -1.47 -2.59
C LYS A 128 -9.79 -0.90 -2.27
N VAL A 129 -8.85 -1.72 -1.76
CA VAL A 129 -7.45 -1.33 -1.52
C VAL A 129 -6.77 -1.00 -2.84
N VAL A 130 -6.86 -1.92 -3.82
CA VAL A 130 -6.23 -1.76 -5.14
C VAL A 130 -6.72 -0.47 -5.83
N ARG A 131 -8.03 -0.17 -5.75
CA ARG A 131 -8.56 1.09 -6.30
C ARG A 131 -8.09 2.32 -5.53
N ALA A 132 -8.10 2.28 -4.20
CA ALA A 132 -7.66 3.40 -3.37
C ALA A 132 -6.15 3.68 -3.52
N ALA A 133 -5.36 2.65 -3.77
CA ALA A 133 -3.93 2.77 -4.03
C ALA A 133 -3.60 3.43 -5.38
N ALA A 134 -4.57 3.55 -6.32
CA ALA A 134 -4.42 4.27 -7.60
C ALA A 134 -3.14 3.89 -8.39
N GLY A 135 -2.79 2.59 -8.40
CA GLY A 135 -1.61 2.06 -9.09
C GLY A 135 -0.36 1.93 -8.21
N SER A 136 -0.28 2.58 -7.05
CA SER A 136 0.88 2.47 -6.15
C SER A 136 1.14 1.04 -5.68
N ALA A 137 0.08 0.22 -5.52
CA ALA A 137 0.21 -1.20 -5.19
C ALA A 137 1.02 -2.01 -6.23
N PHE A 138 1.15 -1.51 -7.44
CA PHE A 138 1.97 -2.15 -8.48
C PHE A 138 3.45 -1.70 -8.47
N ARG A 139 3.80 -0.64 -7.74
CA ARG A 139 5.13 -0.02 -7.79
C ARG A 139 5.88 -0.09 -6.47
N ILE A 140 5.20 0.21 -5.34
CA ILE A 140 5.84 0.12 -4.03
C ILE A 140 6.00 -1.36 -3.62
N PRO A 141 7.18 -1.83 -3.21
CA PRO A 141 7.32 -3.18 -2.69
C PRO A 141 6.55 -3.33 -1.38
N PHE A 142 5.82 -4.42 -1.24
CA PHE A 142 5.17 -4.76 0.02
C PHE A 142 5.23 -6.27 0.29
N ALA A 143 5.15 -6.61 1.56
CA ALA A 143 5.06 -7.99 2.04
C ALA A 143 3.93 -8.13 3.05
N MET A 144 3.47 -9.36 3.24
CA MET A 144 2.41 -9.71 4.17
C MET A 144 2.90 -10.75 5.17
N VAL A 145 2.51 -10.59 6.43
CA VAL A 145 2.70 -11.60 7.48
C VAL A 145 1.41 -11.74 8.29
N ALA A 146 1.27 -12.85 8.99
CA ALA A 146 0.09 -13.10 9.81
C ALA A 146 0.05 -12.18 11.04
N ASP A 147 -1.16 -11.94 11.57
CA ASP A 147 -1.38 -11.04 12.71
C ASP A 147 -0.66 -11.52 14.00
N ASP A 148 -0.58 -12.82 14.21
CA ASP A 148 0.11 -13.45 15.33
C ASP A 148 1.65 -13.34 15.26
N GLU A 149 2.19 -12.92 14.14
CA GLU A 149 3.64 -12.67 13.94
C GLU A 149 4.07 -11.24 14.30
N ALA A 150 3.16 -10.36 14.77
CA ALA A 150 3.43 -8.93 15.00
C ALA A 150 4.70 -8.65 15.82
N VAL A 151 4.88 -9.34 16.96
CA VAL A 151 6.07 -9.16 17.81
C VAL A 151 7.32 -9.77 17.16
N ASP A 152 7.18 -10.89 16.45
CA ASP A 152 8.31 -11.53 15.77
C ASP A 152 8.83 -10.69 14.61
N VAL A 153 7.96 -10.00 13.89
CA VAL A 153 8.33 -8.99 12.90
C VAL A 153 9.21 -7.91 13.50
N LEU A 154 8.84 -7.34 14.66
CA LEU A 154 9.63 -6.31 15.32
C LEU A 154 11.01 -6.83 15.77
N ARG A 155 11.09 -8.08 16.22
CA ARG A 155 12.37 -8.74 16.54
C ARG A 155 13.24 -8.91 15.29
N ARG A 156 12.64 -9.26 14.16
CA ARG A 156 13.35 -9.38 12.86
C ARG A 156 13.87 -8.02 12.41
N LEU A 157 13.08 -6.95 12.55
CA LEU A 157 13.52 -5.58 12.26
C LEU A 157 14.72 -5.20 13.13
N ALA A 158 14.64 -5.43 14.45
CA ALA A 158 15.74 -5.16 15.37
C ALA A 158 17.01 -5.99 15.05
N ALA A 159 16.87 -7.26 14.65
CA ALA A 159 17.98 -8.10 14.23
C ALA A 159 18.62 -7.64 12.91
N ALA A 160 17.91 -6.89 12.08
CA ALA A 160 18.40 -6.25 10.86
C ALA A 160 18.88 -4.79 11.09
N ASP A 161 19.04 -4.39 12.35
CA ASP A 161 19.40 -3.01 12.77
C ASP A 161 18.39 -1.94 12.32
N ILE A 162 17.12 -2.32 12.03
CA ILE A 162 16.04 -1.41 11.68
C ILE A 162 15.29 -1.01 12.94
N ALA A 163 15.40 0.25 13.35
CA ALA A 163 14.70 0.76 14.53
C ALA A 163 13.21 0.98 14.24
N ALA A 164 12.33 0.19 14.87
CA ALA A 164 10.88 0.31 14.73
C ALA A 164 10.32 1.37 15.72
N TRP A 165 9.62 2.37 15.20
CA TRP A 165 9.02 3.46 15.97
C TRP A 165 7.50 3.38 15.90
N ALA A 166 6.87 3.16 17.05
CA ALA A 166 5.42 3.09 17.16
C ALA A 166 4.80 4.50 17.10
N THR A 167 3.91 4.71 16.15
CA THR A 167 3.16 5.96 16.05
C THR A 167 2.00 5.94 17.05
N VAL A 168 2.01 6.88 17.97
CA VAL A 168 1.00 7.04 19.04
C VAL A 168 0.38 8.44 19.02
N PRO A 169 -0.90 8.58 19.44
CA PRO A 169 -1.59 9.89 19.42
C PRO A 169 -0.94 10.94 20.32
N ALA A 170 -0.35 10.51 21.43
CA ALA A 170 0.30 11.39 22.42
C ALA A 170 1.39 10.67 23.22
N GLY A 171 2.33 11.41 23.79
CA GLY A 171 3.36 10.88 24.69
C GLY A 171 4.58 10.27 24.02
N GLY A 172 4.65 10.30 22.68
CA GLY A 172 5.84 9.94 21.94
C GLY A 172 6.77 11.13 21.71
N THR A 173 7.98 10.85 21.21
CA THR A 173 8.89 11.88 20.70
C THR A 173 8.23 12.61 19.52
N PRO A 174 8.29 13.95 19.44
CA PRO A 174 7.80 14.68 18.29
C PRO A 174 8.40 14.15 16.98
N MET A 175 7.57 13.95 15.96
CA MET A 175 8.02 13.39 14.70
C MET A 175 9.14 14.22 14.04
N ALA A 176 9.07 15.55 14.18
CA ALA A 176 10.09 16.47 13.67
C ALA A 176 11.49 16.28 14.32
N GLU A 177 11.55 15.78 15.55
CA GLU A 177 12.82 15.49 16.25
C GLU A 177 13.42 14.15 15.78
N MET A 178 12.55 13.18 15.40
CA MET A 178 12.98 11.88 14.92
C MET A 178 13.58 11.92 13.53
N ALA A 179 13.07 12.77 12.63
CA ALA A 179 13.53 12.91 11.25
C ALA A 179 15.03 13.25 11.11
N THR A 180 15.66 13.69 12.20
CA THR A 180 17.10 14.01 12.26
C THR A 180 17.98 12.83 12.67
N SER A 181 17.41 11.72 13.12
CA SER A 181 18.18 10.52 13.49
C SER A 181 18.56 9.71 12.25
N ALA A 182 19.85 9.65 11.95
CA ALA A 182 20.36 8.83 10.85
C ALA A 182 20.29 7.34 11.20
N GLY A 183 19.75 6.52 10.31
CA GLY A 183 19.75 5.07 10.45
C GLY A 183 18.55 4.39 9.78
N LEU A 184 18.63 3.07 9.69
CA LEU A 184 17.51 2.24 9.22
C LEU A 184 16.33 2.39 10.19
N SER A 185 15.16 2.72 9.67
CA SER A 185 13.98 2.96 10.50
C SER A 185 12.70 2.35 9.91
N ALA A 186 11.77 2.03 10.79
CA ALA A 186 10.43 1.63 10.43
C ALA A 186 9.41 2.43 11.24
N LEU A 187 8.36 2.91 10.58
CA LEU A 187 7.20 3.54 11.21
C LEU A 187 6.10 2.51 11.37
N VAL A 188 5.67 2.27 12.60
CA VAL A 188 4.64 1.28 12.93
C VAL A 188 3.33 1.99 13.20
N LEU A 189 2.32 1.70 12.40
CA LEU A 189 0.95 2.21 12.52
C LEU A 189 0.02 1.10 13.00
N GLY A 190 -0.77 1.39 14.03
CA GLY A 190 -1.73 0.45 14.59
C GLY A 190 -3.15 0.60 14.06
N ASN A 191 -3.97 -0.39 14.42
CA ASN A 191 -5.41 -0.42 14.14
C ASN A 191 -6.14 0.83 14.66
N GLU A 192 -7.14 1.30 13.94
CA GLU A 192 -7.83 2.55 14.21
C GLU A 192 -8.54 2.59 15.58
N PRO A 193 -9.34 1.57 15.99
CA PRO A 193 -10.05 1.61 17.25
C PRO A 193 -9.21 1.25 18.48
N HIS A 194 -8.17 0.43 18.33
CA HIS A 194 -7.45 -0.15 19.49
C HIS A 194 -5.98 0.25 19.55
N GLY A 195 -5.46 0.86 18.48
CA GLY A 195 -4.03 1.19 18.40
C GLY A 195 -3.13 -0.04 18.33
N LEU A 196 -1.96 0.08 18.89
CA LEU A 196 -0.98 -1.02 19.02
C LEU A 196 -1.10 -1.67 20.40
N THR A 197 -0.91 -2.98 20.49
CA THR A 197 -0.93 -3.71 21.76
C THR A 197 0.30 -3.36 22.62
N GLU A 198 0.20 -3.58 23.93
CA GLU A 198 1.32 -3.32 24.86
C GLU A 198 2.59 -4.08 24.51
N ASP A 199 2.45 -5.35 24.05
CA ASP A 199 3.58 -6.18 23.63
C ASP A 199 4.27 -5.61 22.39
N VAL A 200 3.50 -5.09 21.43
CA VAL A 200 4.02 -4.42 20.22
C VAL A 200 4.73 -3.12 20.61
N LEU A 201 4.11 -2.29 21.46
CA LEU A 201 4.73 -1.04 21.94
C LEU A 201 6.05 -1.31 22.68
N ALA A 202 6.09 -2.34 23.52
CA ALA A 202 7.29 -2.74 24.27
C ALA A 202 8.41 -3.30 23.38
N ALA A 203 8.06 -3.87 22.22
CA ALA A 203 9.02 -4.41 21.27
C ALA A 203 9.57 -3.34 20.29
N CYS A 204 8.96 -2.15 20.25
CA CYS A 204 9.46 -1.03 19.45
C CYS A 204 10.67 -0.36 20.10
N ALA A 205 11.53 0.28 19.29
CA ALA A 205 12.67 1.07 19.75
C ALA A 205 12.24 2.34 20.50
N GLY A 206 11.04 2.85 20.19
CA GLY A 206 10.46 4.03 20.85
C GLY A 206 9.10 4.38 20.30
N LEU A 207 8.55 5.46 20.83
CA LEU A 207 7.24 6.01 20.46
C LEU A 207 7.42 7.36 19.78
N VAL A 208 6.65 7.61 18.73
CA VAL A 208 6.62 8.90 18.03
C VAL A 208 5.20 9.44 17.96
N THR A 209 5.07 10.75 17.95
CA THR A 209 3.78 11.45 17.87
C THR A 209 3.83 12.50 16.75
N VAL A 210 2.84 12.49 15.89
CA VAL A 210 2.57 13.59 14.94
C VAL A 210 1.92 14.71 15.75
N GLU A 211 2.60 15.84 15.88
CA GLU A 211 2.12 16.96 16.68
C GLU A 211 0.87 17.58 16.06
N THR A 212 -0.11 17.84 16.89
CA THR A 212 -1.37 18.53 16.55
C THR A 212 -1.57 19.73 17.48
N THR A 213 -2.58 20.53 17.21
CA THR A 213 -2.94 21.66 18.10
C THR A 213 -3.52 21.22 19.45
N GLY A 214 -3.71 19.91 19.68
CA GLY A 214 -4.27 19.35 20.90
C GLY A 214 -5.79 19.47 21.05
N ASN A 215 -6.49 19.95 20.04
CA ASN A 215 -7.96 20.09 20.06
C ASN A 215 -8.70 18.84 19.57
N ILE A 216 -7.98 17.80 19.20
CA ILE A 216 -8.52 16.51 18.71
C ILE A 216 -7.77 15.36 19.40
N ASP A 217 -8.46 14.27 19.66
CA ASP A 217 -7.89 13.10 20.33
C ASP A 217 -6.90 12.33 19.46
N SER A 218 -7.17 12.23 18.15
CA SER A 218 -6.32 11.54 17.20
C SER A 218 -6.59 11.98 15.76
N LEU A 219 -5.65 11.71 14.86
CA LEU A 219 -5.83 11.80 13.41
C LEU A 219 -6.30 10.46 12.85
N ASN A 220 -6.96 10.49 11.70
CA ASN A 220 -7.12 9.29 10.89
C ASN A 220 -5.76 8.64 10.63
N VAL A 221 -5.67 7.31 10.71
CA VAL A 221 -4.39 6.57 10.63
C VAL A 221 -3.66 6.81 9.31
N ALA A 222 -4.37 6.93 8.19
CA ALA A 222 -3.74 7.21 6.91
C ALA A 222 -3.19 8.65 6.84
N VAL A 223 -3.88 9.61 7.47
CA VAL A 223 -3.39 10.98 7.59
C VAL A 223 -2.15 11.03 8.49
N ALA A 224 -2.21 10.42 9.67
CA ALA A 224 -1.08 10.36 10.60
C ALA A 224 0.15 9.70 9.95
N GLY A 225 -0.04 8.55 9.30
CA GLY A 225 1.03 7.82 8.61
C GLY A 225 1.62 8.61 7.43
N SER A 226 0.78 9.32 6.67
CA SER A 226 1.24 10.15 5.55
C SER A 226 2.08 11.34 6.02
N VAL A 227 1.67 12.00 7.12
CA VAL A 227 2.45 13.10 7.72
C VAL A 227 3.75 12.57 8.30
N ALA A 228 3.71 11.44 9.02
CA ALA A 228 4.91 10.81 9.58
C ALA A 228 5.91 10.42 8.49
N LEU A 229 5.46 9.83 7.38
CA LEU A 229 6.31 9.53 6.22
C LEU A 229 6.92 10.80 5.61
N TYR A 230 6.10 11.83 5.40
CA TYR A 230 6.58 13.09 4.84
C TYR A 230 7.68 13.70 5.70
N GLU A 231 7.51 13.73 7.02
CA GLU A 231 8.53 14.27 7.94
C GLU A 231 9.79 13.38 7.99
N SER A 232 9.64 12.05 7.88
CA SER A 232 10.78 11.12 7.92
C SER A 232 11.65 11.14 6.65
N CYS A 233 11.11 11.61 5.52
CA CYS A 233 11.79 11.62 4.23
C CYS A 233 12.33 13.01 3.85
N ARG A 234 12.34 13.96 4.78
CA ARG A 234 12.88 15.31 4.57
C ARG A 234 14.29 15.44 5.08
#